data_6017335f9b09cb9daf92beab8a57dc80
#
_entry.id   6017335f9b09cb9daf92beab8a57dc80
#
_cell.length_a   1.000
_cell.length_b   1.000
_cell.length_c   1.000
_cell.angle_alpha   90.00
_cell.angle_beta   90.00
_cell.angle_gamma   90.00
#
_symmetry.space_group_name_H-M   'P 1'
#
loop_
_entity.id
_entity.type
_entity.pdbx_description
1 polymer ?
#
loop_
_entity_poly.entity_id
_entity_poly.type
_entity_poly.pdbx_seq_one_letter_code
_entity_poly.pdbx_strand_id
1 'polypeptide(L)'
;MQIISQFAPLPLAQPEKGTAVAMGYFDGIHIGHRAVIEGAVQWAKTHDAAPAVFTFRLPVENKMKGKRLLSTEDKHALIHSLGVEYYLTPDFEAIKALSPEEFVRGIVENCHARALFCGENFTFGAKAAGTPELLRTLCAPLEIGRASCRERV
;
A
#
# COMPACT_ATOMS: atom_id res chain seq x y z
N MET A 1 0.99 -14.77 4.55
CA MET A 1 1.16 -13.54 3.75
C MET A 1 2.21 -13.77 2.70
N GLN A 2 1.90 -13.46 1.45
CA GLN A 2 2.88 -13.59 0.38
C GLN A 2 3.56 -12.25 0.16
N ILE A 3 4.88 -12.29 0.02
CA ILE A 3 5.69 -11.09 -0.12
C ILE A 3 6.22 -11.01 -1.55
N ILE A 4 5.90 -9.93 -2.24
CA ILE A 4 6.31 -9.72 -3.62
C ILE A 4 7.25 -8.51 -3.66
N SER A 5 8.47 -8.73 -4.12
CA SER A 5 9.52 -7.72 -4.07
C SER A 5 9.63 -6.85 -5.30
N GLN A 6 8.78 -7.05 -6.28
CA GLN A 6 8.83 -6.28 -7.51
C GLN A 6 7.49 -5.63 -7.77
N PHE A 7 7.50 -4.52 -8.47
CA PHE A 7 6.28 -3.82 -8.84
C PHE A 7 5.68 -4.58 -10.04
N ALA A 8 5.01 -5.66 -9.74
CA ALA A 8 4.53 -6.61 -10.73
C ALA A 8 3.22 -7.22 -10.23
N PRO A 9 2.48 -7.90 -11.10
CA PRO A 9 1.19 -8.46 -10.71
C PRO A 9 1.28 -9.39 -9.51
N LEU A 10 0.33 -9.26 -8.59
CA LEU A 10 0.24 -10.14 -7.44
C LEU A 10 -0.26 -11.51 -7.87
N PRO A 11 0.26 -12.57 -7.26
CA PRO A 11 -0.20 -13.93 -7.57
C PRO A 11 -1.50 -14.25 -6.82
N LEU A 12 -2.56 -13.56 -7.20
CA LEU A 12 -3.84 -13.68 -6.51
C LEU A 12 -4.48 -15.04 -6.77
N ALA A 13 -4.98 -15.65 -5.68
CA ALA A 13 -5.67 -16.93 -5.81
C ALA A 13 -6.99 -16.75 -6.56
N GLN A 14 -7.66 -15.63 -6.30
CA GLN A 14 -8.94 -15.34 -6.94
C GLN A 14 -8.92 -13.90 -7.46
N PRO A 15 -8.29 -13.68 -8.62
CA PRO A 15 -8.15 -12.32 -9.15
C PRO A 15 -9.47 -11.59 -9.34
N GLU A 16 -10.52 -12.33 -9.63
CA GLU A 16 -11.82 -11.73 -9.87
C GLU A 16 -12.38 -11.05 -8.62
N LYS A 17 -11.92 -11.42 -7.45
CA LYS A 17 -12.40 -10.80 -6.22
C LYS A 17 -11.66 -9.51 -5.91
N GLY A 18 -10.51 -9.30 -6.50
CA GLY A 18 -9.75 -8.09 -6.33
C GLY A 18 -9.18 -7.93 -4.93
N THR A 19 -8.62 -6.75 -4.67
CA THR A 19 -7.98 -6.48 -3.40
C THR A 19 -8.37 -5.13 -2.84
N ALA A 20 -8.17 -4.98 -1.53
CA ALA A 20 -8.17 -3.70 -0.86
C ALA A 20 -6.72 -3.46 -0.44
N VAL A 21 -6.13 -2.37 -0.89
CA VAL A 21 -4.70 -2.12 -0.71
C VAL A 21 -4.47 -0.96 0.24
N ALA A 22 -3.72 -1.21 1.30
CA ALA A 22 -3.28 -0.16 2.21
C ALA A 22 -1.90 0.29 1.75
N MET A 23 -1.77 1.56 1.44
CA MET A 23 -0.53 2.11 0.91
C MET A 23 0.14 3.04 1.91
N GLY A 24 1.43 2.91 2.07
CA GLY A 24 2.16 3.78 2.95
C GLY A 24 3.60 3.33 3.11
N TYR A 25 4.34 4.15 3.84
CA TYR A 25 5.69 3.80 4.20
C TYR A 25 5.62 3.38 5.66
N PHE A 26 5.30 2.12 5.86
CA PHE A 26 4.98 1.60 7.19
C PHE A 26 6.21 1.25 8.01
N ASP A 27 7.08 2.22 8.19
CA ASP A 27 8.30 1.99 8.89
C ASP A 27 8.04 2.32 10.35
N GLY A 28 8.04 1.35 11.22
CA GLY A 28 7.74 1.56 12.62
C GLY A 28 6.30 1.34 13.03
N ILE A 29 5.42 1.24 12.08
CA ILE A 29 4.00 0.95 12.32
C ILE A 29 3.40 1.72 13.49
N HIS A 30 3.06 2.97 13.27
CA HIS A 30 2.38 3.79 14.25
C HIS A 30 0.89 3.47 14.28
N ILE A 31 0.19 4.03 15.27
CA ILE A 31 -1.24 3.84 15.40
C ILE A 31 -1.98 4.22 14.13
N GLY A 32 -1.58 5.34 13.52
CA GLY A 32 -2.21 5.76 12.27
C GLY A 32 -2.00 4.75 11.15
N HIS A 33 -0.81 4.15 11.10
CA HIS A 33 -0.50 3.14 10.09
C HIS A 33 -1.37 1.91 10.29
N ARG A 34 -1.56 1.51 11.55
CA ARG A 34 -2.41 0.37 11.85
C ARG A 34 -3.84 0.63 11.40
N ALA A 35 -4.32 1.86 11.61
CA ALA A 35 -5.68 2.19 11.23
C ALA A 35 -5.89 2.06 9.72
N VAL A 36 -4.88 2.47 8.93
CA VAL A 36 -4.98 2.35 7.48
C VAL A 36 -5.03 0.88 7.07
N ILE A 37 -4.14 0.07 7.64
CA ILE A 37 -4.09 -1.35 7.31
C ILE A 37 -5.36 -2.06 7.76
N GLU A 38 -5.82 -1.76 8.97
CA GLU A 38 -7.03 -2.39 9.49
C GLU A 38 -8.25 -1.99 8.67
N GLY A 39 -8.27 -0.75 8.18
CA GLY A 39 -9.35 -0.30 7.31
C GLY A 39 -9.42 -1.12 6.03
N ALA A 40 -8.26 -1.38 5.43
CA ALA A 40 -8.22 -2.19 4.22
C ALA A 40 -8.65 -3.63 4.50
N VAL A 41 -8.17 -4.20 5.62
CA VAL A 41 -8.54 -5.56 5.99
C VAL A 41 -10.04 -5.68 6.21
N GLN A 42 -10.62 -4.71 6.93
CA GLN A 42 -12.04 -4.73 7.22
C GLN A 42 -12.87 -4.59 5.95
N TRP A 43 -12.46 -3.66 5.07
CA TRP A 43 -13.16 -3.48 3.80
C TRP A 43 -13.13 -4.77 2.97
N ALA A 44 -11.96 -5.42 2.96
CA ALA A 44 -11.81 -6.65 2.20
C ALA A 44 -12.74 -7.74 2.71
N LYS A 45 -12.88 -7.86 4.02
CA LYS A 45 -13.78 -8.85 4.59
C LYS A 45 -15.22 -8.57 4.20
N THR A 46 -15.60 -7.31 4.26
CA THR A 46 -16.98 -6.91 3.97
C THR A 46 -17.34 -7.12 2.50
N HIS A 47 -16.36 -6.95 1.61
CA HIS A 47 -16.60 -6.99 0.17
C HIS A 47 -16.06 -8.23 -0.52
N ASP A 48 -15.65 -9.22 0.27
CA ASP A 48 -15.12 -10.48 -0.26
C ASP A 48 -13.94 -10.24 -1.20
N ALA A 49 -12.99 -9.46 -0.73
CA ALA A 49 -11.76 -9.17 -1.45
C ALA A 49 -10.57 -9.58 -0.59
N ALA A 50 -9.38 -9.55 -1.15
CA ALA A 50 -8.18 -9.90 -0.40
C ALA A 50 -7.48 -8.63 0.10
N PRO A 51 -7.02 -8.61 1.35
CA PRO A 51 -6.32 -7.44 1.86
C PRO A 51 -4.85 -7.47 1.47
N ALA A 52 -4.33 -6.34 1.03
CA ALA A 52 -2.95 -6.21 0.60
C ALA A 52 -2.34 -4.95 1.15
N VAL A 53 -1.02 -4.94 1.26
CA VAL A 53 -0.28 -3.76 1.68
C VAL A 53 0.74 -3.43 0.60
N PHE A 54 0.87 -2.16 0.29
CA PHE A 54 1.93 -1.67 -0.57
C PHE A 54 2.85 -0.77 0.24
N THR A 55 4.14 -1.02 0.16
CA THR A 55 5.14 -0.13 0.70
C THR A 55 6.35 -0.24 -0.23
N PHE A 56 7.43 0.44 0.06
CA PHE A 56 8.64 0.30 -0.75
C PHE A 56 9.85 0.28 0.16
N ARG A 57 10.96 -0.24 -0.37
CA ARG A 57 12.19 -0.36 0.39
C ARG A 57 13.12 0.77 0.02
N LEU A 58 13.65 1.42 1.05
CA LEU A 58 14.62 2.47 0.86
C LEU A 58 16.03 1.88 0.90
N PRO A 59 17.01 2.58 0.32
CA PRO A 59 18.40 2.15 0.45
C PRO A 59 18.78 2.00 1.90
N VAL A 60 19.72 1.09 2.16
CA VAL A 60 20.12 0.79 3.52
C VAL A 60 20.59 2.01 4.28
N GLU A 61 21.36 2.87 3.64
CA GLU A 61 21.85 4.04 4.33
C GLU A 61 20.74 4.95 4.81
N ASN A 62 19.62 4.99 4.13
CA ASN A 62 18.51 5.80 4.57
C ASN A 62 17.85 5.20 5.80
N LYS A 63 17.91 3.89 5.92
CA LYS A 63 17.29 3.23 7.04
C LYS A 63 18.10 3.37 8.32
N MET A 64 19.34 3.71 8.19
CA MET A 64 20.20 3.82 9.34
C MET A 64 20.10 5.12 10.09
N LYS A 65 19.37 6.05 9.53
CA LYS A 65 19.23 7.29 10.16
C LYS A 65 18.45 7.24 11.41
N GLY A 66 19.00 7.63 12.47
CA GLY A 66 18.33 7.85 13.71
C GLY A 66 17.69 6.66 14.34
N LYS A 67 16.40 6.58 14.43
CA LYS A 67 15.70 5.69 15.19
C LYS A 67 15.78 4.29 14.95
N ARG A 68 15.62 3.54 15.96
CA ARG A 68 15.55 2.16 15.91
C ARG A 68 14.21 1.79 15.40
N LEU A 69 14.14 1.11 14.37
CA LEU A 69 12.87 0.69 13.77
C LEU A 69 12.71 -0.81 13.89
N LEU A 70 11.54 -1.31 13.55
CA LEU A 70 11.30 -2.73 13.54
C LEU A 70 12.19 -3.39 12.50
N SER A 71 12.63 -4.60 12.77
CA SER A 71 13.34 -5.36 11.75
C SER A 71 12.36 -5.72 10.64
N THR A 72 12.89 -6.12 9.51
CA THR A 72 12.05 -6.52 8.39
C THR A 72 11.15 -7.69 8.78
N GLU A 73 11.72 -8.69 9.48
CA GLU A 73 10.93 -9.84 9.91
C GLU A 73 9.84 -9.43 10.88
N ASP A 74 10.15 -8.55 11.83
CA ASP A 74 9.16 -8.10 12.80
C ASP A 74 8.05 -7.33 12.13
N LYS A 75 8.38 -6.51 11.15
CA LYS A 75 7.38 -5.75 10.42
C LYS A 75 6.47 -6.68 9.64
N HIS A 76 7.04 -7.68 8.96
CA HIS A 76 6.23 -8.64 8.22
C HIS A 76 5.31 -9.42 9.15
N ALA A 77 5.83 -9.83 10.31
CA ALA A 77 5.02 -10.59 11.26
C ALA A 77 3.86 -9.75 11.79
N LEU A 78 4.13 -8.48 12.09
CA LEU A 78 3.08 -7.61 12.60
C LEU A 78 2.01 -7.38 11.56
N ILE A 79 2.40 -7.07 10.33
CA ILE A 79 1.43 -6.82 9.27
C ILE A 79 0.62 -8.08 8.97
N HIS A 80 1.30 -9.23 8.96
CA HIS A 80 0.59 -10.49 8.77
C HIS A 80 -0.44 -10.72 9.88
N SER A 81 -0.08 -10.39 11.11
CA SER A 81 -0.99 -10.59 12.24
C SER A 81 -2.24 -9.71 12.15
N LEU A 82 -2.19 -8.65 11.37
CA LEU A 82 -3.35 -7.78 11.18
C LEU A 82 -4.31 -8.31 10.13
N GLY A 83 -3.94 -9.41 9.45
CA GLY A 83 -4.83 -10.06 8.50
C GLY A 83 -4.47 -9.87 7.04
N VAL A 84 -3.35 -9.25 6.75
CA VAL A 84 -2.92 -8.96 5.37
C VAL A 84 -2.50 -10.25 4.68
N GLU A 85 -2.92 -10.44 3.42
CA GLU A 85 -2.58 -11.63 2.65
C GLU A 85 -1.48 -11.41 1.63
N TYR A 86 -1.32 -10.20 1.13
CA TYR A 86 -0.29 -9.88 0.13
C TYR A 86 0.47 -8.64 0.52
N TYR A 87 1.79 -8.68 0.34
CA TYR A 87 2.66 -7.59 0.74
C TYR A 87 3.53 -7.23 -0.46
N LEU A 88 3.24 -6.11 -1.12
CA LEU A 88 3.97 -5.67 -2.29
C LEU A 88 4.98 -4.62 -1.87
N THR A 89 6.26 -4.93 -2.06
CA THR A 89 7.32 -4.05 -1.55
C THR A 89 8.48 -3.92 -2.54
N PRO A 90 8.30 -3.16 -3.62
CA PRO A 90 9.40 -2.94 -4.55
C PRO A 90 10.44 -2.00 -3.96
N ASP A 91 11.62 -1.96 -4.59
CA ASP A 91 12.63 -0.98 -4.21
C ASP A 91 12.15 0.39 -4.64
N PHE A 92 12.45 1.39 -3.85
CA PHE A 92 12.09 2.77 -4.19
C PHE A 92 12.67 3.16 -5.55
N GLU A 93 13.87 2.70 -5.85
CA GLU A 93 14.50 3.02 -7.14
C GLU A 93 13.69 2.55 -8.33
N ALA A 94 12.92 1.50 -8.16
CA ALA A 94 12.12 0.96 -9.27
C ALA A 94 10.88 1.80 -9.57
N ILE A 95 10.42 2.58 -8.60
CA ILE A 95 9.16 3.30 -8.76
C ILE A 95 9.29 4.82 -8.65
N LYS A 96 10.47 5.31 -8.29
CA LYS A 96 10.60 6.75 -7.98
C LYS A 96 10.34 7.68 -9.15
N ALA A 97 10.49 7.19 -10.37
CA ALA A 97 10.30 8.03 -11.56
C ALA A 97 8.88 7.98 -12.12
N LEU A 98 8.01 7.17 -11.55
CA LEU A 98 6.66 7.06 -12.06
C LEU A 98 5.85 8.31 -11.74
N SER A 99 5.08 8.80 -12.72
CA SER A 99 4.17 9.91 -12.44
C SER A 99 3.09 9.42 -11.50
N PRO A 100 2.34 10.31 -10.85
CA PRO A 100 1.24 9.86 -10.01
C PRO A 100 0.25 8.99 -10.77
N GLU A 101 -0.05 9.33 -12.02
CA GLU A 101 -0.98 8.54 -12.82
C GLU A 101 -0.44 7.15 -13.09
N GLU A 102 0.85 7.08 -13.44
CA GLU A 102 1.48 5.79 -13.72
C GLU A 102 1.52 4.92 -12.47
N PHE A 103 1.77 5.54 -11.33
CA PHE A 103 1.83 4.81 -10.08
C PHE A 103 0.47 4.21 -9.73
N VAL A 104 -0.59 5.03 -9.80
CA VAL A 104 -1.92 4.56 -9.45
C VAL A 104 -2.37 3.47 -10.41
N ARG A 105 -2.13 3.68 -11.71
CA ARG A 105 -2.50 2.66 -12.68
C ARG A 105 -1.76 1.35 -12.41
N GLY A 106 -0.48 1.45 -12.07
CA GLY A 106 0.30 0.26 -11.76
C GLY A 106 -0.22 -0.48 -10.55
N ILE A 107 -0.59 0.25 -9.49
CA ILE A 107 -1.14 -0.37 -8.30
C ILE A 107 -2.47 -1.06 -8.64
N VAL A 108 -3.35 -0.36 -9.36
CA VAL A 108 -4.65 -0.92 -9.68
C VAL A 108 -4.52 -2.17 -10.54
N GLU A 109 -3.66 -2.12 -11.54
CA GLU A 109 -3.48 -3.26 -12.44
C GLU A 109 -2.77 -4.42 -11.78
N ASN A 110 -1.68 -4.14 -11.06
CA ASN A 110 -0.90 -5.22 -10.46
C ASN A 110 -1.63 -5.88 -9.30
N CYS A 111 -2.45 -5.14 -8.58
CA CYS A 111 -3.14 -5.67 -7.42
C CYS A 111 -4.59 -6.02 -7.69
N HIS A 112 -5.12 -5.73 -8.87
CA HIS A 112 -6.54 -5.86 -9.15
C HIS A 112 -7.31 -5.11 -8.05
N ALA A 113 -6.91 -3.87 -7.79
CA ALA A 113 -7.42 -3.14 -6.64
C ALA A 113 -8.86 -2.69 -6.85
N ARG A 114 -9.67 -2.90 -5.82
CA ARG A 114 -11.04 -2.42 -5.78
C ARG A 114 -11.17 -1.26 -4.81
N ALA A 115 -10.23 -1.13 -3.89
CA ALA A 115 -10.21 -0.01 -2.95
C ALA A 115 -8.78 0.27 -2.56
N LEU A 116 -8.46 1.54 -2.38
CA LEU A 116 -7.13 1.97 -1.96
C LEU A 116 -7.26 2.78 -0.69
N PHE A 117 -6.40 2.52 0.27
CA PHE A 117 -6.40 3.19 1.56
C PHE A 117 -5.05 3.81 1.83
N CYS A 118 -5.02 5.02 2.34
CA CYS A 118 -3.76 5.66 2.71
C CYS A 118 -4.00 6.67 3.82
N GLY A 119 -2.93 7.06 4.49
CA GLY A 119 -3.01 8.11 5.50
C GLY A 119 -3.02 9.48 4.83
N GLU A 120 -3.39 10.50 5.58
CA GLU A 120 -3.51 11.83 5.00
C GLU A 120 -2.18 12.43 4.58
N ASN A 121 -1.07 11.94 5.12
CA ASN A 121 0.24 12.45 4.76
C ASN A 121 0.95 11.62 3.70
N PHE A 122 0.26 10.65 3.13
CA PHE A 122 0.85 9.79 2.12
C PHE A 122 1.08 10.56 0.83
N THR A 123 2.29 10.42 0.28
CA THR A 123 2.59 11.01 -1.03
C THR A 123 3.15 9.91 -1.93
N PHE A 124 2.98 10.06 -3.23
CA PHE A 124 3.42 9.05 -4.18
C PHE A 124 3.77 9.71 -5.51
N GLY A 125 4.39 8.92 -6.38
CA GLY A 125 4.76 9.42 -7.69
C GLY A 125 6.04 10.23 -7.66
N ALA A 126 6.52 10.62 -8.82
CA ALA A 126 7.77 11.35 -8.93
C ALA A 126 7.70 12.65 -8.15
N LYS A 127 8.74 12.93 -7.38
CA LYS A 127 8.87 14.14 -6.59
C LYS A 127 7.72 14.33 -5.60
N ALA A 128 7.13 13.22 -5.18
CA ALA A 128 6.03 13.23 -4.21
C ALA A 128 4.87 14.11 -4.68
N ALA A 129 4.60 14.14 -5.98
CA ALA A 129 3.54 14.98 -6.53
C ALA A 129 2.15 14.47 -6.23
N GLY A 130 2.01 13.16 -5.93
CA GLY A 130 0.70 12.59 -5.62
C GLY A 130 0.30 12.84 -4.19
N THR A 131 -0.97 13.13 -3.98
CA THR A 131 -1.53 13.37 -2.64
C THR A 131 -2.79 12.55 -2.50
N PRO A 132 -3.34 12.41 -1.28
CA PRO A 132 -4.59 11.69 -1.13
C PRO A 132 -5.74 12.28 -1.95
N GLU A 133 -5.78 13.60 -2.10
CA GLU A 133 -6.81 14.22 -2.94
C GLU A 133 -6.63 13.81 -4.39
N LEU A 134 -5.40 13.84 -4.88
CA LEU A 134 -5.13 13.42 -6.25
C LEU A 134 -5.45 11.96 -6.43
N LEU A 135 -5.19 11.14 -5.41
CA LEU A 135 -5.51 9.73 -5.48
C LEU A 135 -7.00 9.51 -5.73
N ARG A 136 -7.85 10.24 -5.03
CA ARG A 136 -9.29 10.12 -5.24
C ARG A 136 -9.67 10.50 -6.67
N THR A 137 -9.06 11.57 -7.17
CA THR A 137 -9.34 12.03 -8.52
C THR A 137 -8.92 10.99 -9.56
N LEU A 138 -7.75 10.38 -9.34
CA LEU A 138 -7.25 9.40 -10.30
C LEU A 138 -8.01 8.08 -10.25
N CYS A 139 -8.56 7.74 -9.10
CA CYS A 139 -9.31 6.50 -8.96
C CYS A 139 -10.69 6.56 -9.59
N ALA A 140 -11.29 7.72 -9.63
CA ALA A 140 -12.66 7.86 -10.13
C ALA A 140 -12.85 7.30 -11.54
N PRO A 141 -12.01 7.67 -12.53
CA PRO A 141 -12.22 7.14 -13.88
C PRO A 141 -11.88 5.66 -14.00
N LEU A 142 -11.17 5.09 -13.02
CA LEU A 142 -10.84 3.67 -13.06
C LEU A 142 -11.93 2.83 -12.42
N GLU A 143 -12.95 3.49 -11.88
CA GLU A 143 -14.09 2.80 -11.31
C GLU A 143 -13.77 1.80 -10.22
N ILE A 144 -12.73 2.07 -9.44
CA ILE A 144 -12.45 1.19 -8.34
C ILE A 144 -13.29 1.65 -7.16
N GLY A 145 -13.40 0.84 -6.17
CA GLY A 145 -14.29 0.98 -5.08
C GLY A 145 -14.22 2.33 -4.48
N ARG A 146 -13.16 2.84 -4.00
CA ARG A 146 -13.10 4.07 -3.48
C ARG A 146 -11.84 4.24 -2.88
N ALA A 147 -11.12 5.22 -3.17
CA ALA A 147 -9.93 5.62 -2.50
C ALA A 147 -10.35 6.20 -1.18
N SER A 148 -9.78 5.74 -0.11
CA SER A 148 -10.15 6.19 1.20
C SER A 148 -8.92 6.65 1.94
N CYS A 149 -8.90 7.88 2.37
CA CYS A 149 -7.85 8.37 3.21
C CYS A 149 -8.31 8.38 4.62
N ARG A 150 -7.58 7.75 5.50
CA ARG A 150 -7.98 7.71 6.78
C ARG A 150 -6.91 8.13 7.54
N GLU A 151 -6.98 9.08 8.37
CA GLU A 151 -5.98 9.46 9.09
C GLU A 151 -6.31 9.19 10.31
N ARG A 152 -5.68 8.95 11.13
CA ARG A 152 -5.97 8.61 12.25
C ARG A 152 -5.21 8.99 13.21
N VAL A 153 -5.27 9.17 14.01
CA VAL A 153 -4.57 9.52 14.95
C VAL A 153 -4.82 9.24 15.90
#